data_c23977009f8e27e0752a40b5e4997004
#
_entry.id   c23977009f8e27e0752a40b5e4997004
#
_cell.length_a   1.000
_cell.length_b   1.000
_cell.length_c   1.000
_cell.angle_alpha   90.00
_cell.angle_beta   90.00
_cell.angle_gamma   90.00
#
_symmetry.space_group_name_H-M   'P 1'
#
loop_
_entity.id
_entity.type
_entity.pdbx_description
1 polymer ?
#
loop_
_entity_poly.entity_id
_entity_poly.type
_entity_poly.pdbx_seq_one_letter_code
_entity_poly.pdbx_strand_id
1 'polypeptide(L)'
;MNEFINKDILNYVELNSQQEPTLLKELNKETNLKILNPRMLCSSYQGRVLSIISKIIRPKNVLEIGTYTGYSALCIAEGLDKNGIIHTIDINEELKEIQNKYFKKSGFGNQIQQHIGNAIEIIPKINECFDFVYLDACICWITWGITWSYGCKFIIK
;
A
#
# COMPACT_ATOMS: atom_id res chain seq x y z
N MET A 1 -14.36 10.88 -8.69
CA MET A 1 -12.98 11.37 -8.63
C MET A 1 -12.43 11.86 -9.98
N ASN A 2 -13.25 11.83 -11.05
CA ASN A 2 -12.76 12.06 -12.43
C ASN A 2 -13.10 13.41 -13.04
N GLU A 3 -13.54 14.39 -12.24
CA GLU A 3 -13.89 15.71 -12.75
C GLU A 3 -12.67 16.63 -13.02
N PHE A 4 -11.51 16.28 -12.44
CA PHE A 4 -10.29 17.11 -12.57
C PHE A 4 -9.36 16.67 -13.68
N ILE A 5 -9.52 15.46 -14.23
CA ILE A 5 -8.65 14.94 -15.28
C ILE A 5 -9.48 14.73 -16.54
N ASN A 6 -9.00 15.27 -17.67
CA ASN A 6 -9.64 15.09 -18.97
C ASN A 6 -9.74 13.59 -19.30
N LYS A 7 -10.91 13.17 -19.79
CA LYS A 7 -11.18 11.76 -20.17
C LYS A 7 -10.22 11.24 -21.23
N ASP A 8 -9.78 12.08 -22.16
CA ASP A 8 -8.84 11.68 -23.20
C ASP A 8 -7.47 11.36 -22.62
N ILE A 9 -7.04 12.09 -21.58
CA ILE A 9 -5.80 11.80 -20.85
C ILE A 9 -5.93 10.47 -20.11
N LEU A 10 -7.06 10.22 -19.45
CA LEU A 10 -7.31 8.95 -18.77
C LEU A 10 -7.27 7.77 -19.76
N ASN A 11 -7.96 7.90 -20.89
CA ASN A 11 -7.97 6.87 -21.94
C ASN A 11 -6.55 6.63 -22.50
N TYR A 12 -5.79 7.70 -22.73
CA TYR A 12 -4.40 7.58 -23.18
C TYR A 12 -3.55 6.80 -22.17
N VAL A 13 -3.66 7.14 -20.89
CA VAL A 13 -2.93 6.45 -19.82
C VAL A 13 -3.33 4.98 -19.74
N GLU A 14 -4.63 4.67 -19.83
CA GLU A 14 -5.13 3.27 -19.83
C GLU A 14 -4.57 2.44 -20.99
N LEU A 15 -4.54 3.02 -22.18
CA LEU A 15 -4.06 2.35 -23.38
C LEU A 15 -2.54 2.15 -23.39
N ASN A 16 -1.78 3.04 -22.73
CA ASN A 16 -0.32 3.05 -22.77
C ASN A 16 0.35 2.60 -21.47
N SER A 17 -0.43 2.20 -20.46
CA SER A 17 0.10 1.68 -19.20
C SER A 17 0.03 0.16 -19.14
N GLN A 18 0.87 -0.41 -18.28
CA GLN A 18 0.79 -1.84 -17.96
C GLN A 18 -0.60 -2.17 -17.43
N GLN A 19 -1.21 -3.19 -18.00
CA GLN A 19 -2.52 -3.67 -17.56
C GLN A 19 -2.48 -4.13 -16.11
N GLU A 20 -3.56 -3.84 -15.39
CA GLU A 20 -3.73 -4.27 -14.01
C GLU A 20 -3.70 -5.81 -13.92
N PRO A 21 -2.87 -6.41 -13.04
CA PRO A 21 -2.85 -7.85 -12.82
C PRO A 21 -4.22 -8.40 -12.42
N THR A 22 -4.52 -9.63 -12.85
CA THR A 22 -5.81 -10.28 -12.59
C THR A 22 -6.17 -10.31 -11.10
N LEU A 23 -5.20 -10.62 -10.23
CA LEU A 23 -5.40 -10.63 -8.79
C LEU A 23 -5.86 -9.27 -8.24
N LEU A 24 -5.25 -8.20 -8.72
CA LEU A 24 -5.60 -6.83 -8.30
C LEU A 24 -6.97 -6.41 -8.85
N LYS A 25 -7.34 -6.84 -10.07
CA LYS A 25 -8.70 -6.66 -10.60
C LYS A 25 -9.75 -7.37 -9.75
N GLU A 26 -9.45 -8.58 -9.29
CA GLU A 26 -10.33 -9.32 -8.39
C GLU A 26 -10.50 -8.61 -7.05
N LEU A 27 -9.38 -8.16 -6.44
CA LEU A 27 -9.41 -7.40 -5.19
C LEU A 27 -10.20 -6.10 -5.34
N ASN A 28 -9.95 -5.35 -6.41
CA ASN A 28 -10.68 -4.11 -6.71
C ASN A 28 -12.19 -4.38 -6.82
N LYS A 29 -12.59 -5.39 -7.59
CA LYS A 29 -14.00 -5.78 -7.74
C LYS A 29 -14.62 -6.17 -6.40
N GLU A 30 -13.95 -6.99 -5.60
CA GLU A 30 -14.48 -7.44 -4.31
C GLU A 30 -14.57 -6.28 -3.32
N THR A 31 -13.59 -5.38 -3.29
CA THR A 31 -13.62 -4.16 -2.49
C THR A 31 -14.83 -3.30 -2.83
N ASN A 32 -15.09 -3.07 -4.13
CA ASN A 32 -16.22 -2.26 -4.57
C ASN A 32 -17.58 -2.88 -4.26
N LEU A 33 -17.66 -4.21 -4.17
CA LEU A 33 -18.91 -4.93 -3.90
C LEU A 33 -19.20 -5.09 -2.40
N LYS A 34 -18.19 -5.18 -1.56
CA LYS A 34 -18.37 -5.64 -0.17
C LYS A 34 -17.93 -4.63 0.89
N ILE A 35 -17.06 -3.69 0.55
CA ILE A 35 -16.42 -2.82 1.54
C ILE A 35 -17.05 -1.43 1.51
N LEU A 36 -17.28 -0.88 2.72
CA LEU A 36 -17.71 0.51 2.87
C LEU A 36 -16.60 1.46 2.36
N ASN A 37 -17.02 2.55 1.72
CA ASN A 37 -16.13 3.57 1.18
C ASN A 37 -15.09 3.05 0.15
N PRO A 38 -15.49 2.32 -0.90
CA PRO A 38 -14.55 1.76 -1.88
C PRO A 38 -13.70 2.81 -2.60
N ARG A 39 -14.07 4.10 -2.48
CA ARG A 39 -13.30 5.25 -3.01
C ARG A 39 -11.93 5.44 -2.36
N MET A 40 -11.70 4.80 -1.20
CA MET A 40 -10.40 4.81 -0.52
C MET A 40 -9.40 3.83 -1.15
N LEU A 41 -9.85 2.99 -2.08
CA LEU A 41 -8.96 2.05 -2.75
C LEU A 41 -7.94 2.79 -3.61
N CYS A 42 -6.70 2.40 -3.48
CA CYS A 42 -5.62 2.81 -4.37
C CYS A 42 -6.01 2.54 -5.84
N SER A 43 -5.86 3.53 -6.70
CA SER A 43 -6.17 3.37 -8.12
C SER A 43 -5.17 2.44 -8.81
N SER A 44 -5.58 1.82 -9.94
CA SER A 44 -4.69 0.96 -10.73
C SER A 44 -3.40 1.68 -11.16
N TYR A 45 -3.48 2.97 -11.52
CA TYR A 45 -2.31 3.76 -11.89
C TYR A 45 -1.38 3.99 -10.73
N GLN A 46 -1.92 4.40 -9.59
CA GLN A 46 -1.15 4.59 -8.36
C GLN A 46 -0.44 3.29 -7.98
N GLY A 47 -1.15 2.17 -8.05
CA GLY A 47 -0.57 0.86 -7.79
C GLY A 47 0.56 0.49 -8.76
N ARG A 48 0.41 0.81 -10.07
CA ARG A 48 1.50 0.56 -11.03
C ARG A 48 2.72 1.46 -10.79
N VAL A 49 2.50 2.71 -10.41
CA VAL A 49 3.59 3.62 -10.00
C VAL A 49 4.32 3.08 -8.77
N LEU A 50 3.61 2.63 -7.74
CA LEU A 50 4.21 2.02 -6.55
C LEU A 50 5.01 0.76 -6.89
N SER A 51 4.49 -0.09 -7.77
CA SER A 51 5.20 -1.27 -8.26
C SER A 51 6.50 -0.91 -8.99
N ILE A 52 6.47 0.12 -9.85
CA ILE A 52 7.68 0.58 -10.57
C ILE A 52 8.70 1.14 -9.58
N ILE A 53 8.30 1.99 -8.66
CA ILE A 53 9.18 2.56 -7.63
C ILE A 53 9.81 1.44 -6.81
N SER A 54 9.00 0.49 -6.33
CA SER A 54 9.49 -0.65 -5.56
C SER A 54 10.50 -1.49 -6.36
N LYS A 55 10.24 -1.76 -7.65
CA LYS A 55 11.17 -2.49 -8.52
C LYS A 55 12.49 -1.77 -8.76
N ILE A 56 12.49 -0.44 -8.77
CA ILE A 56 13.70 0.37 -8.90
C ILE A 56 14.51 0.35 -7.60
N ILE A 57 13.84 0.50 -6.45
CA ILE A 57 14.48 0.55 -5.13
C ILE A 57 14.92 -0.84 -4.69
N ARG A 58 14.10 -1.87 -4.94
CA ARG A 58 14.23 -3.24 -4.43
C ARG A 58 14.38 -3.27 -2.91
N PRO A 59 13.42 -2.70 -2.18
CA PRO A 59 13.55 -2.50 -0.75
C PRO A 59 13.58 -3.84 0.00
N LYS A 60 14.32 -3.86 1.11
CA LYS A 60 14.32 -4.98 2.07
C LYS A 60 13.27 -4.79 3.14
N ASN A 61 13.12 -3.57 3.64
CA ASN A 61 12.15 -3.25 4.68
C ASN A 61 11.29 -2.08 4.23
N VAL A 62 9.98 -2.34 4.15
CA VAL A 62 8.98 -1.34 3.78
C VAL A 62 8.05 -1.08 4.94
N LEU A 63 7.73 0.19 5.17
CA LEU A 63 6.65 0.60 6.06
C LEU A 63 5.51 1.19 5.25
N GLU A 64 4.33 0.62 5.39
CA GLU A 64 3.09 1.18 4.87
C GLU A 64 2.16 1.56 6.01
N ILE A 65 1.59 2.77 5.97
CA ILE A 65 0.56 3.20 6.92
C ILE A 65 -0.71 3.48 6.13
N GLY A 66 -1.74 2.69 6.38
CA GLY A 66 -2.99 2.64 5.63
C GLY A 66 -3.03 1.44 4.68
N THR A 67 -3.28 0.25 5.24
CA THR A 67 -3.39 -1.00 4.46
C THR A 67 -4.67 -1.04 3.65
N TYR A 68 -5.78 -0.55 4.23
CA TYR A 68 -7.13 -0.69 3.69
C TYR A 68 -7.40 -2.14 3.27
N THR A 69 -7.63 -2.44 1.99
CA THR A 69 -7.82 -3.83 1.52
C THR A 69 -6.54 -4.52 1.04
N GLY A 70 -5.39 -3.83 1.14
CA GLY A 70 -4.06 -4.38 0.83
C GLY A 70 -3.62 -4.22 -0.62
N TYR A 71 -4.29 -3.40 -1.41
CA TYR A 71 -3.98 -3.20 -2.83
C TYR A 71 -2.57 -2.61 -3.05
N SER A 72 -2.24 -1.53 -2.34
CA SER A 72 -0.93 -0.88 -2.40
C SER A 72 0.19 -1.79 -1.89
N ALA A 73 -0.04 -2.49 -0.76
CA ALA A 73 0.91 -3.48 -0.24
C ALA A 73 1.27 -4.55 -1.28
N LEU A 74 0.27 -5.08 -2.01
CA LEU A 74 0.50 -6.04 -3.09
C LEU A 74 1.29 -5.45 -4.25
N CYS A 75 1.03 -4.19 -4.62
CA CYS A 75 1.77 -3.50 -5.67
C CYS A 75 3.24 -3.27 -5.28
N ILE A 76 3.48 -2.89 -4.03
CA ILE A 76 4.83 -2.70 -3.49
C ILE A 76 5.56 -4.05 -3.39
N ALA A 77 4.86 -5.12 -3.00
CA ALA A 77 5.43 -6.47 -2.90
C ALA A 77 6.01 -6.99 -4.23
N GLU A 78 5.50 -6.55 -5.37
CA GLU A 78 6.04 -6.93 -6.69
C GLU A 78 7.51 -6.54 -6.91
N GLY A 79 8.01 -5.55 -6.17
CA GLY A 79 9.37 -5.03 -6.31
C GLY A 79 10.29 -5.33 -5.13
N LEU A 80 9.82 -5.99 -4.08
CA LEU A 80 10.63 -6.33 -2.92
C LEU A 80 11.91 -7.10 -3.28
N ASP A 81 12.95 -6.91 -2.48
CA ASP A 81 14.08 -7.84 -2.45
C ASP A 81 13.59 -9.25 -2.12
N LYS A 82 14.35 -10.27 -2.49
CA LYS A 82 13.99 -11.67 -2.31
C LYS A 82 13.63 -12.02 -0.86
N ASN A 83 14.27 -11.38 0.11
CA ASN A 83 14.02 -11.53 1.54
C ASN A 83 13.37 -10.28 2.14
N GLY A 84 12.80 -9.41 1.30
CA GLY A 84 12.19 -8.16 1.73
C GLY A 84 10.86 -8.40 2.46
N ILE A 85 10.54 -7.50 3.38
CA ILE A 85 9.34 -7.53 4.21
C ILE A 85 8.63 -6.18 4.13
N ILE A 86 7.31 -6.22 4.03
CA ILE A 86 6.43 -5.07 4.20
C ILE A 86 5.78 -5.16 5.57
N HIS A 87 5.97 -4.14 6.40
CA HIS A 87 5.17 -3.89 7.58
C HIS A 87 4.03 -2.94 7.18
N THR A 88 2.81 -3.45 7.12
CA THR A 88 1.63 -2.65 6.79
C THR A 88 0.74 -2.50 8.02
N ILE A 89 0.33 -1.26 8.31
CA ILE A 89 -0.40 -0.90 9.53
C ILE A 89 -1.77 -0.34 9.17
N ASP A 90 -2.82 -0.87 9.78
CA ASP A 90 -4.17 -0.33 9.69
C ASP A 90 -4.85 -0.36 11.04
N ILE A 91 -5.76 0.58 11.29
CA ILE A 91 -6.56 0.61 12.51
C ILE A 91 -7.81 -0.27 12.39
N ASN A 92 -8.25 -0.56 11.16
CA ASN A 92 -9.50 -1.27 10.93
C ASN A 92 -9.30 -2.80 10.85
N GLU A 93 -9.65 -3.50 11.93
CA GLU A 93 -9.56 -4.95 12.01
C GLU A 93 -10.57 -5.67 11.08
N GLU A 94 -11.69 -5.04 10.71
CA GLU A 94 -12.73 -5.67 9.87
C GLU A 94 -12.20 -6.03 8.48
N LEU A 95 -11.15 -5.35 8.01
CA LEU A 95 -10.55 -5.59 6.69
C LEU A 95 -9.54 -6.74 6.68
N LYS A 96 -9.18 -7.27 7.83
CA LYS A 96 -8.13 -8.29 7.97
C LYS A 96 -8.42 -9.57 7.17
N GLU A 97 -9.68 -9.96 7.07
CA GLU A 97 -10.08 -11.17 6.34
C GLU A 97 -9.80 -11.03 4.83
N ILE A 98 -10.22 -9.92 4.24
CA ILE A 98 -9.98 -9.65 2.81
C ILE A 98 -8.49 -9.48 2.51
N GLN A 99 -7.76 -8.79 3.39
CA GLN A 99 -6.31 -8.64 3.29
C GLN A 99 -5.61 -10.00 3.27
N ASN A 100 -5.85 -10.85 4.27
CA ASN A 100 -5.28 -12.19 4.37
C ASN A 100 -5.58 -13.06 3.15
N LYS A 101 -6.81 -13.01 2.66
CA LYS A 101 -7.23 -13.74 1.46
C LYS A 101 -6.36 -13.39 0.26
N TYR A 102 -6.16 -12.10 -0.01
CA TYR A 102 -5.42 -11.65 -1.18
C TYR A 102 -3.91 -11.72 -1.01
N PHE A 103 -3.38 -11.48 0.18
CA PHE A 103 -1.96 -11.69 0.47
C PHE A 103 -1.56 -13.16 0.28
N LYS A 104 -2.38 -14.10 0.75
CA LYS A 104 -2.15 -15.52 0.53
C LYS A 104 -2.22 -15.91 -0.95
N LYS A 105 -3.22 -15.38 -1.69
CA LYS A 105 -3.37 -15.64 -3.13
C LYS A 105 -2.22 -15.09 -3.97
N SER A 106 -1.61 -13.99 -3.55
CA SER A 106 -0.54 -13.33 -4.31
C SER A 106 0.79 -14.08 -4.30
N GLY A 107 1.00 -14.98 -3.36
CA GLY A 107 2.29 -15.60 -3.09
C GLY A 107 3.23 -14.74 -2.22
N PHE A 108 2.88 -13.49 -1.94
CA PHE A 108 3.68 -12.59 -1.08
C PHE A 108 3.30 -12.66 0.41
N GLY A 109 2.39 -13.57 0.79
CA GLY A 109 1.87 -13.63 2.16
C GLY A 109 2.94 -13.74 3.25
N ASN A 110 4.06 -14.38 2.98
CA ASN A 110 5.18 -14.48 3.93
C ASN A 110 6.05 -13.21 4.01
N GLN A 111 5.91 -12.31 3.04
CA GLN A 111 6.65 -11.05 2.97
C GLN A 111 5.83 -9.84 3.45
N ILE A 112 4.54 -10.05 3.78
CA ILE A 112 3.65 -9.00 4.24
C ILE A 112 3.27 -9.27 5.69
N GLN A 113 3.75 -8.41 6.60
CA GLN A 113 3.42 -8.44 8.02
C GLN A 113 2.35 -7.40 8.33
N GLN A 114 1.18 -7.86 8.71
CA GLN A 114 0.07 -6.99 9.07
C GLN A 114 0.12 -6.62 10.55
N HIS A 115 -0.09 -5.35 10.82
CA HIS A 115 -0.24 -4.81 12.17
C HIS A 115 -1.59 -4.09 12.26
N ILE A 116 -2.39 -4.46 13.25
CA ILE A 116 -3.68 -3.83 13.51
C ILE A 116 -3.55 -2.93 14.74
N GLY A 117 -3.86 -1.66 14.58
CA GLY A 117 -3.86 -0.67 15.66
C GLY A 117 -3.27 0.67 15.25
N ASN A 118 -2.99 1.51 16.24
CA ASN A 118 -2.47 2.85 16.02
C ASN A 118 -1.00 2.80 15.57
N ALA A 119 -0.71 3.40 14.42
CA ALA A 119 0.65 3.43 13.86
C ALA A 119 1.67 4.08 14.81
N ILE A 120 1.28 5.12 15.57
CA ILE A 120 2.15 5.80 16.55
C ILE A 120 2.62 4.85 17.65
N GLU A 121 1.79 3.86 18.01
CA GLU A 121 2.12 2.89 19.04
C GLU A 121 2.86 1.67 18.51
N ILE A 122 2.65 1.37 17.23
CA ILE A 122 3.21 0.18 16.58
C ILE A 122 4.61 0.46 16.04
N ILE A 123 4.82 1.57 15.34
CA ILE A 123 6.10 1.91 14.72
C ILE A 123 7.29 1.83 15.69
N PRO A 124 7.22 2.37 16.92
CA PRO A 124 8.32 2.30 17.87
C PRO A 124 8.70 0.87 18.31
N LYS A 125 7.80 -0.10 18.09
CA LYS A 125 8.01 -1.51 18.44
C LYS A 125 8.65 -2.31 17.29
N ILE A 126 8.66 -1.74 16.08
CA ILE A 126 9.31 -2.34 14.92
C ILE A 126 10.76 -1.86 14.94
N ASN A 127 11.67 -2.75 15.34
CA ASN A 127 13.10 -2.43 15.47
C ASN A 127 13.84 -2.65 14.14
N GLU A 128 13.40 -1.95 13.10
CA GLU A 128 13.96 -2.05 11.75
C GLU A 128 14.18 -0.68 11.11
N CYS A 129 15.14 -0.60 10.19
CA CYS A 129 15.32 0.57 9.33
C CYS A 129 14.57 0.32 8.02
N PHE A 130 13.76 1.29 7.59
CA PHE A 130 12.97 1.18 6.39
C PHE A 130 13.67 1.82 5.19
N ASP A 131 13.71 1.08 4.07
CA ASP A 131 14.24 1.55 2.79
C ASP A 131 13.18 2.31 1.99
N PHE A 132 11.91 1.97 2.22
CA PHE A 132 10.77 2.59 1.56
C PHE A 132 9.64 2.79 2.57
N VAL A 133 9.09 3.99 2.61
CA VAL A 133 7.94 4.34 3.47
C VAL A 133 6.83 4.89 2.60
N TYR A 134 5.64 4.31 2.72
CA TYR A 134 4.43 4.74 2.03
C TYR A 134 3.34 5.13 3.04
N LEU A 135 2.88 6.37 2.96
CA LEU A 135 1.85 6.91 3.85
C LEU A 135 0.59 7.20 3.04
N ASP A 136 -0.45 6.40 3.24
CA ASP A 136 -1.76 6.52 2.58
C ASP A 136 -2.90 6.43 3.60
N ALA A 137 -2.71 7.02 4.77
CA ALA A 137 -3.71 7.12 5.81
C ALA A 137 -4.22 8.56 5.95
N CYS A 138 -5.36 8.73 6.64
CA CYS A 138 -5.87 10.05 6.95
C CYS A 138 -4.86 10.83 7.80
N ILE A 139 -4.22 11.82 7.19
CA ILE A 139 -3.11 12.61 7.78
C ILE A 139 -3.51 13.33 9.07
N CYS A 140 -4.79 13.61 9.29
CA CYS A 140 -5.27 14.32 10.49
C CYS A 140 -4.92 13.60 11.81
N TRP A 141 -4.61 12.30 11.76
CA TRP A 141 -4.19 11.53 12.95
C TRP A 141 -2.67 11.36 13.05
N ILE A 142 -1.94 11.53 11.94
CA ILE A 142 -0.49 11.31 11.87
C ILE A 142 0.28 12.59 12.19
N THR A 143 -0.26 13.76 11.86
CA THR A 143 0.44 15.05 11.99
C THR A 143 0.67 15.52 13.42
N TRP A 144 -0.07 14.98 14.40
CA TRP A 144 0.09 15.36 15.82
C TRP A 144 1.07 14.50 16.61
N GLY A 145 1.53 13.37 16.08
CA GLY A 145 2.37 12.43 16.84
C GLY A 145 3.72 12.08 16.21
N ILE A 146 3.87 12.18 14.92
CA ILE A 146 5.15 11.95 14.23
C ILE A 146 5.84 13.31 14.06
N THR A 147 6.15 13.96 15.16
CA THR A 147 7.18 14.98 15.13
C THR A 147 8.50 14.26 14.83
N TRP A 148 9.23 14.80 13.92
CA TRP A 148 10.56 14.55 13.39
C TRP A 148 11.65 14.00 14.34
N SER A 149 11.27 13.53 15.54
CA SER A 149 12.18 13.04 16.59
C SER A 149 12.78 11.66 16.31
N TYR A 150 12.20 10.87 15.40
CA TYR A 150 12.65 9.52 15.11
C TYR A 150 13.35 9.39 13.75
N GLY A 151 14.14 10.37 13.34
CA GLY A 151 15.10 10.17 12.24
C GLY A 151 14.54 9.52 10.95
N CYS A 152 13.22 9.39 10.81
CA CYS A 152 12.57 8.97 9.59
C CYS A 152 12.72 10.09 8.57
N LYS A 153 13.90 10.19 8.00
CA LYS A 153 14.07 10.84 6.72
C LYS A 153 13.23 10.05 5.74
N PHE A 154 12.35 10.74 5.00
CA PHE A 154 11.90 10.25 3.71
C PHE A 154 13.16 10.01 2.87
N ILE A 155 13.69 8.82 2.93
CA ILE A 155 14.85 8.44 2.17
C ILE A 155 14.34 7.43 1.16
N ILE A 156 13.99 7.96 -0.02
CA ILE A 156 14.35 7.26 -1.23
C ILE A 156 15.88 7.32 -1.25
N LYS A 157 16.54 6.28 -0.77
CA LYS A 157 17.95 6.06 -1.01
C LYS A 157 18.13 5.45 -2.36
#